data_701f2426ef4accf1c5bee1b94df4b049
#
_entry.id   701f2426ef4accf1c5bee1b94df4b049
#
_cell.length_a   1.000
_cell.length_b   1.000
_cell.length_c   1.000
_cell.angle_alpha   90.00
_cell.angle_beta   90.00
_cell.angle_gamma   90.00
#
_symmetry.space_group_name_H-M   'P 1'
#
loop_
_entity.id
_entity.type
_entity.pdbx_description
1 polymer ?
#
loop_
_entity_poly.entity_id
_entity_poly.type
_entity_poly.pdbx_seq_one_letter_code
_entity_poly.pdbx_strand_id
1 'polypeptide(L)'
;MKINVKNDTSIQIDNIPNEKIPSLRWLTLTGNEVPNIIDEIKKNIEYWSNIIEKDRLKFIVSCDSQRHGGKIVYVTTIVFLRKGLGGQGYFIREVSSIPGYKFRLENETKQDKIKRIQAIIQHRLWNECIKAVKCALWLDTIIEEYGLRVEEIHEDINSNKKYRSNDMLKSIVGYIEAVGFKPIIKPNAWVASTIADSKTK
;
A
#
# COMPACT_ATOMS: atom_id res chain seq x y z
N MET A 1 -16.17 -36.11 -20.18
CA MET A 1 -16.32 -35.58 -18.82
C MET A 1 -16.18 -34.06 -18.91
N LYS A 2 -17.30 -33.30 -18.89
CA LYS A 2 -17.27 -31.84 -19.02
C LYS A 2 -17.00 -31.25 -17.64
N ILE A 3 -15.83 -30.68 -17.43
CA ILE A 3 -15.50 -29.94 -16.21
C ILE A 3 -16.13 -28.56 -16.35
N ASN A 4 -17.18 -28.31 -15.56
CA ASN A 4 -17.77 -26.99 -15.42
C ASN A 4 -16.82 -26.12 -14.57
N VAL A 5 -15.98 -25.32 -15.21
CA VAL A 5 -15.21 -24.27 -14.53
C VAL A 5 -16.19 -23.16 -14.20
N LYS A 6 -16.72 -23.15 -13.00
CA LYS A 6 -17.36 -21.95 -12.45
C LYS A 6 -16.29 -20.87 -12.38
N ASN A 7 -16.53 -19.76 -13.07
CA ASN A 7 -15.75 -18.53 -12.97
C ASN A 7 -15.94 -17.93 -11.57
N ASP A 8 -15.25 -18.46 -10.59
CA ASP A 8 -15.13 -17.83 -9.28
C ASP A 8 -13.96 -16.83 -9.34
N THR A 9 -14.26 -15.65 -9.87
CA THR A 9 -13.38 -14.48 -9.88
C THR A 9 -13.50 -13.70 -8.57
N SER A 10 -13.76 -14.38 -7.45
CA SER A 10 -13.68 -13.73 -6.14
C SER A 10 -12.22 -13.32 -5.91
N ILE A 11 -11.98 -12.01 -5.92
CA ILE A 11 -10.70 -11.41 -5.54
C ILE A 11 -10.46 -11.79 -4.09
N GLN A 12 -9.58 -12.77 -3.85
CA GLN A 12 -9.14 -13.06 -2.48
C GLN A 12 -8.28 -11.89 -2.03
N ILE A 13 -8.88 -11.02 -1.22
CA ILE A 13 -8.18 -9.96 -0.51
C ILE A 13 -7.49 -10.62 0.67
N ASP A 14 -6.16 -10.58 0.71
CA ASP A 14 -5.39 -11.01 1.88
C ASP A 14 -5.75 -10.10 3.08
N ASN A 15 -6.73 -10.53 3.85
CA ASN A 15 -7.29 -9.77 4.95
C ASN A 15 -6.44 -9.94 6.20
N ILE A 16 -5.38 -9.12 6.36
CA ILE A 16 -4.75 -8.96 7.67
C ILE A 16 -5.68 -8.11 8.53
N PRO A 17 -6.18 -8.62 9.66
CA PRO A 17 -6.95 -7.81 10.60
C PRO A 17 -6.13 -6.61 11.09
N ASN A 18 -6.75 -5.45 11.26
CA ASN A 18 -6.07 -4.22 11.74
C ASN A 18 -5.30 -4.46 13.04
N GLU A 19 -5.82 -5.34 13.91
CA GLU A 19 -5.21 -5.75 15.18
C GLU A 19 -3.83 -6.42 15.03
N LYS A 20 -3.54 -6.98 13.85
CA LYS A 20 -2.26 -7.63 13.56
C LYS A 20 -1.21 -6.70 12.96
N ILE A 21 -1.60 -5.51 12.51
CA ILE A 21 -0.66 -4.56 11.89
C ILE A 21 0.52 -4.21 12.82
N PRO A 22 0.32 -3.90 14.11
CA PRO A 22 1.43 -3.59 15.00
C PRO A 22 2.37 -4.78 15.26
N SER A 23 1.90 -6.01 15.14
CA SER A 23 2.72 -7.21 15.34
C SER A 23 3.52 -7.63 14.10
N LEU A 24 3.37 -6.94 12.97
CA LEU A 24 4.19 -7.17 11.80
C LEU A 24 5.60 -6.66 12.03
N ARG A 25 6.56 -7.22 11.29
CA ARG A 25 7.96 -6.80 11.39
C ARG A 25 8.17 -5.45 10.72
N TRP A 26 8.18 -4.40 11.52
CA TRP A 26 8.45 -3.05 11.07
C TRP A 26 9.95 -2.76 10.98
N LEU A 27 10.35 -2.05 9.94
CA LEU A 27 11.72 -1.63 9.69
C LEU A 27 11.76 -0.11 9.45
N THR A 28 12.86 0.53 9.86
CA THR A 28 13.18 1.89 9.41
C THR A 28 13.58 1.89 7.94
N LEU A 29 13.61 3.04 7.28
CA LEU A 29 14.08 3.14 5.88
C LEU A 29 15.53 2.69 5.69
N THR A 30 16.33 2.68 6.75
CA THR A 30 17.71 2.16 6.75
C THR A 30 17.78 0.65 6.98
N GLY A 31 16.64 -0.01 7.26
CA GLY A 31 16.55 -1.45 7.46
C GLY A 31 16.70 -1.93 8.90
N ASN A 32 16.80 -1.02 9.86
CA ASN A 32 16.83 -1.39 11.28
C ASN A 32 15.44 -1.82 11.75
N GLU A 33 15.39 -2.87 12.58
CA GLU A 33 14.12 -3.36 13.13
C GLU A 33 13.55 -2.38 14.16
N VAL A 34 12.23 -2.22 14.14
CA VAL A 34 11.46 -1.42 15.09
C VAL A 34 10.63 -2.37 15.94
N PRO A 35 11.07 -2.73 17.15
CA PRO A 35 10.43 -3.74 17.97
C PRO A 35 9.00 -3.38 18.38
N ASN A 36 8.72 -2.11 18.64
CA ASN A 36 7.40 -1.58 18.92
C ASN A 36 7.13 -0.32 18.10
N ILE A 37 6.40 -0.48 17.03
CA ILE A 37 6.10 0.63 16.11
C ILE A 37 5.19 1.68 16.75
N ILE A 38 4.29 1.28 17.66
CA ILE A 38 3.38 2.19 18.34
C ILE A 38 4.19 3.15 19.24
N ASP A 39 5.05 2.60 20.07
CA ASP A 39 5.90 3.41 20.97
C ASP A 39 6.84 4.33 20.17
N GLU A 40 7.37 3.82 19.07
CA GLU A 40 8.25 4.60 18.19
C GLU A 40 7.52 5.78 17.55
N ILE A 41 6.27 5.59 17.07
CA ILE A 41 5.44 6.67 16.52
C ILE A 41 5.12 7.69 17.60
N LYS A 42 4.63 7.26 18.77
CA LYS A 42 4.29 8.15 19.90
C LYS A 42 5.48 8.97 20.34
N LYS A 43 6.63 8.35 20.57
CA LYS A 43 7.88 9.01 20.94
C LYS A 43 8.28 10.09 19.93
N ASN A 44 8.16 9.80 18.64
CA ASN A 44 8.48 10.79 17.60
C ASN A 44 7.50 11.96 17.59
N ILE A 45 6.20 11.71 17.76
CA ILE A 45 5.20 12.78 17.85
C ILE A 45 5.48 13.67 19.07
N GLU A 46 5.68 13.07 20.24
CA GLU A 46 5.95 13.80 21.49
C GLU A 46 7.20 14.68 21.37
N TYR A 47 8.29 14.09 20.84
CA TYR A 47 9.55 14.82 20.65
C TYR A 47 9.35 16.03 19.72
N TRP A 48 8.73 15.84 18.55
CA TRP A 48 8.63 16.89 17.56
C TRP A 48 7.53 17.91 17.85
N SER A 49 6.45 17.52 18.52
CA SER A 49 5.40 18.48 18.96
C SER A 49 5.90 19.51 19.98
N ASN A 50 7.03 19.22 20.64
CA ASN A 50 7.70 20.18 21.52
C ASN A 50 8.65 21.14 20.77
N ILE A 51 8.95 20.86 19.50
CA ILE A 51 9.95 21.61 18.72
C ILE A 51 9.30 22.42 17.60
N ILE A 52 8.26 21.87 16.98
CA ILE A 52 7.55 22.52 15.86
C ILE A 52 6.05 22.47 16.05
N GLU A 53 5.35 23.37 15.40
CA GLU A 53 3.89 23.42 15.40
C GLU A 53 3.28 22.17 14.76
N LYS A 54 2.16 21.69 15.30
CA LYS A 54 1.52 20.44 14.87
C LYS A 54 1.10 20.44 13.40
N ASP A 55 0.72 21.59 12.84
CA ASP A 55 0.35 21.75 11.42
C ASP A 55 1.53 21.53 10.46
N ARG A 56 2.76 21.47 11.00
CA ARG A 56 3.97 21.11 10.26
C ARG A 56 4.31 19.61 10.34
N LEU A 57 3.56 18.86 11.12
CA LEU A 57 3.67 17.40 11.22
C LEU A 57 2.65 16.74 10.29
N LYS A 58 3.09 15.84 9.44
CA LYS A 58 2.23 15.18 8.47
C LYS A 58 2.52 13.68 8.39
N PHE A 59 1.47 12.88 8.41
CA PHE A 59 1.56 11.45 8.15
C PHE A 59 1.07 11.12 6.74
N ILE A 60 1.86 10.34 6.02
CA ILE A 60 1.58 9.85 4.68
C ILE A 60 1.73 8.34 4.71
N VAL A 61 0.78 7.64 4.13
CA VAL A 61 0.83 6.18 3.96
C VAL A 61 0.86 5.84 2.49
N SER A 62 1.58 4.78 2.14
CA SER A 62 1.56 4.22 0.79
C SER A 62 1.76 2.72 0.83
N CYS A 63 1.36 2.04 -0.24
CA CYS A 63 1.77 0.68 -0.51
C CYS A 63 2.17 0.57 -1.98
N ASP A 64 3.26 -0.12 -2.24
CA ASP A 64 3.66 -0.49 -3.60
C ASP A 64 4.01 -1.97 -3.62
N SER A 65 3.98 -2.59 -4.79
CA SER A 65 4.33 -3.99 -4.90
C SER A 65 5.09 -4.32 -6.16
N GLN A 66 5.91 -5.35 -6.05
CA GLN A 66 6.65 -5.90 -7.18
C GLN A 66 6.42 -7.40 -7.30
N ARG A 67 6.33 -7.86 -8.55
CA ARG A 67 6.18 -9.27 -8.86
C ARG A 67 7.55 -9.93 -8.98
N HIS A 68 7.73 -11.03 -8.23
CA HIS A 68 8.90 -11.90 -8.31
C HIS A 68 8.45 -13.33 -8.62
N GLY A 69 8.54 -13.75 -9.88
CA GLY A 69 8.06 -15.07 -10.31
C GLY A 69 6.56 -15.25 -10.03
N GLY A 70 6.20 -16.26 -9.23
CA GLY A 70 4.82 -16.56 -8.80
C GLY A 70 4.37 -15.84 -7.54
N LYS A 71 5.14 -14.90 -7.04
CA LYS A 71 4.87 -14.14 -5.81
C LYS A 71 4.75 -12.65 -6.09
N ILE A 72 4.03 -11.95 -5.23
CA ILE A 72 4.00 -10.49 -5.14
C ILE A 72 4.57 -10.11 -3.79
N VAL A 73 5.50 -9.17 -3.80
CA VAL A 73 6.04 -8.53 -2.58
C VAL A 73 5.36 -7.18 -2.46
N TYR A 74 4.63 -6.98 -1.38
CA TYR A 74 4.03 -5.70 -1.01
C TYR A 74 4.88 -5.01 0.03
N VAL A 75 5.06 -3.70 -0.11
CA VAL A 75 5.73 -2.86 0.88
C VAL A 75 4.78 -1.74 1.26
N THR A 76 4.28 -1.79 2.49
CA THR A 76 3.48 -0.72 3.07
C THR A 76 4.38 0.19 3.88
N THR A 77 4.30 1.49 3.62
CA THR A 77 5.21 2.51 4.18
C THR A 77 4.42 3.58 4.91
N ILE A 78 4.88 3.95 6.09
CA ILE A 78 4.46 5.14 6.83
C ILE A 78 5.58 6.16 6.76
N VAL A 79 5.27 7.40 6.39
CA VAL A 79 6.21 8.52 6.45
C VAL A 79 5.68 9.57 7.41
N PHE A 80 6.48 9.89 8.40
CA PHE A 80 6.31 11.01 9.29
C PHE A 80 7.12 12.19 8.74
N LEU A 81 6.44 13.12 8.10
CA LEU A 81 7.05 14.28 7.46
C LEU A 81 6.99 15.49 8.40
N ARG A 82 8.11 16.16 8.55
CA ARG A 82 8.25 17.42 9.28
C ARG A 82 8.55 18.50 8.25
N LYS A 83 7.57 19.33 7.96
CA LYS A 83 7.66 20.34 6.90
C LYS A 83 8.88 21.24 7.09
N GLY A 84 9.80 21.20 6.14
CA GLY A 84 11.06 21.94 6.16
C GLY A 84 12.22 21.28 6.93
N LEU A 85 11.98 20.14 7.62
CA LEU A 85 12.98 19.43 8.43
C LEU A 85 13.19 17.97 8.01
N GLY A 86 12.63 17.59 6.86
CA GLY A 86 12.73 16.23 6.34
C GLY A 86 11.71 15.27 6.95
N GLY A 87 11.90 13.98 6.72
CA GLY A 87 10.97 12.94 7.14
C GLY A 87 11.67 11.73 7.73
N GLN A 88 10.89 10.94 8.46
CA GLN A 88 11.27 9.62 8.95
C GLN A 88 10.25 8.62 8.42
N GLY A 89 10.70 7.45 8.03
CA GLY A 89 9.80 6.46 7.47
C GLY A 89 10.02 5.08 8.04
N TYR A 90 8.93 4.33 8.05
CA TYR A 90 8.87 2.94 8.50
C TYR A 90 8.17 2.11 7.44
N PHE A 91 8.55 0.86 7.30
CA PHE A 91 7.89 -0.02 6.36
C PHE A 91 7.75 -1.44 6.88
N ILE A 92 6.76 -2.14 6.34
CA ILE A 92 6.59 -3.59 6.44
C ILE A 92 6.65 -4.20 5.06
N ARG A 93 7.14 -5.44 5.00
CA ARG A 93 7.22 -6.22 3.77
C ARG A 93 6.42 -7.51 3.90
N GLU A 94 5.49 -7.71 3.00
CA GLU A 94 4.63 -8.88 2.96
C GLU A 94 4.77 -9.60 1.63
N VAL A 95 4.69 -10.92 1.65
CA VAL A 95 4.81 -11.75 0.43
C VAL A 95 3.54 -12.56 0.27
N SER A 96 2.89 -12.41 -0.88
CA SER A 96 1.70 -13.15 -1.25
C SER A 96 1.92 -13.97 -2.53
N SER A 97 1.20 -15.07 -2.67
CA SER A 97 1.19 -15.86 -3.90
C SER A 97 0.25 -15.22 -4.92
N ILE A 98 0.59 -15.28 -6.20
CA ILE A 98 -0.30 -14.82 -7.26
C ILE A 98 -1.42 -15.84 -7.45
N PRO A 99 -2.70 -15.48 -7.25
CA PRO A 99 -3.81 -16.37 -7.52
C PRO A 99 -3.80 -16.85 -8.96
N GLY A 100 -3.96 -18.17 -9.18
CA GLY A 100 -4.02 -18.76 -10.53
C GLY A 100 -2.69 -18.77 -11.31
N TYR A 101 -1.56 -18.37 -10.71
CA TYR A 101 -0.26 -18.31 -11.41
C TYR A 101 0.18 -19.68 -11.97
N LYS A 102 -0.17 -20.77 -11.32
CA LYS A 102 0.18 -22.14 -11.74
C LYS A 102 -0.64 -22.65 -12.93
N PHE A 103 -1.75 -22.01 -13.25
CA PHE A 103 -2.64 -22.42 -14.33
C PHE A 103 -2.25 -21.72 -15.64
N ARG A 104 -1.08 -22.08 -16.18
CA ARG A 104 -0.83 -21.85 -17.60
C ARG A 104 -1.65 -22.89 -18.35
N LEU A 105 -2.75 -22.49 -18.97
CA LEU A 105 -3.53 -23.38 -19.81
C LEU A 105 -2.64 -23.81 -20.98
N GLU A 106 -2.51 -25.11 -21.24
CA GLU A 106 -1.66 -25.67 -22.32
C GLU A 106 -2.00 -25.09 -23.70
N ASN A 107 -3.23 -24.59 -23.87
CA ASN A 107 -3.74 -23.98 -25.11
C ASN A 107 -4.19 -22.52 -24.89
N GLU A 108 -3.48 -21.73 -24.06
CA GLU A 108 -3.83 -20.33 -23.78
C GLU A 108 -3.73 -19.48 -25.05
N THR A 109 -4.85 -18.89 -25.49
CA THR A 109 -4.83 -17.95 -26.62
C THR A 109 -4.12 -16.64 -26.21
N LYS A 110 -3.67 -15.87 -27.21
CA LYS A 110 -3.09 -14.53 -26.96
C LYS A 110 -4.05 -13.64 -26.16
N GLN A 111 -5.34 -13.78 -26.39
CA GLN A 111 -6.38 -12.99 -25.73
C GLN A 111 -6.58 -13.41 -24.26
N ASP A 112 -6.54 -14.72 -23.96
CA ASP A 112 -6.61 -15.23 -22.59
C ASP A 112 -5.40 -14.80 -21.78
N LYS A 113 -4.21 -14.83 -22.38
CA LYS A 113 -2.98 -14.31 -21.75
C LYS A 113 -3.10 -12.84 -21.40
N ILE A 114 -3.67 -12.01 -22.28
CA ILE A 114 -3.88 -10.58 -22.01
C ILE A 114 -4.84 -10.39 -20.84
N LYS A 115 -5.99 -11.08 -20.84
CA LYS A 115 -6.97 -11.02 -19.75
C LYS A 115 -6.36 -11.44 -18.40
N ARG A 116 -5.62 -12.54 -18.40
CA ARG A 116 -4.93 -13.03 -17.18
C ARG A 116 -3.92 -12.01 -16.64
N ILE A 117 -3.12 -11.40 -17.51
CA ILE A 117 -2.17 -10.35 -17.10
C ILE A 117 -2.92 -9.14 -16.53
N GLN A 118 -4.02 -8.72 -17.15
CA GLN A 118 -4.86 -7.62 -16.63
C GLN A 118 -5.43 -7.95 -15.25
N ALA A 119 -5.97 -9.16 -15.07
CA ALA A 119 -6.51 -9.60 -13.77
C ALA A 119 -5.43 -9.59 -12.66
N ILE A 120 -4.21 -10.02 -12.97
CA ILE A 120 -3.08 -9.97 -12.03
C ILE A 120 -2.73 -8.52 -11.67
N ILE A 121 -2.70 -7.60 -12.64
CA ILE A 121 -2.43 -6.18 -12.39
C ILE A 121 -3.52 -5.58 -11.53
N GLN A 122 -4.79 -5.83 -11.83
CA GLN A 122 -5.94 -5.32 -11.06
C GLN A 122 -5.91 -5.84 -9.62
N HIS A 123 -5.70 -7.15 -9.45
CA HIS A 123 -5.58 -7.76 -8.12
C HIS A 123 -4.45 -7.11 -7.30
N ARG A 124 -3.29 -6.92 -7.92
CA ARG A 124 -2.13 -6.30 -7.28
C ARG A 124 -2.43 -4.87 -6.80
N LEU A 125 -2.90 -4.01 -7.71
CA LEU A 125 -3.21 -2.60 -7.41
C LEU A 125 -4.30 -2.47 -6.35
N TRP A 126 -5.32 -3.33 -6.39
CA TRP A 126 -6.38 -3.32 -5.40
C TRP A 126 -5.87 -3.70 -4.01
N ASN A 127 -5.00 -4.69 -3.92
CA ASN A 127 -4.37 -5.06 -2.65
C ASN A 127 -3.41 -3.98 -2.12
N GLU A 128 -2.66 -3.28 -3.00
CA GLU A 128 -1.87 -2.11 -2.61
C GLU A 128 -2.75 -1.08 -1.91
N CYS A 129 -3.84 -0.69 -2.55
CA CYS A 129 -4.80 0.27 -2.01
C CYS A 129 -5.38 -0.18 -0.66
N ILE A 130 -5.87 -1.42 -0.56
CA ILE A 130 -6.45 -1.94 0.69
C ILE A 130 -5.41 -1.96 1.82
N LYS A 131 -4.17 -2.36 1.54
CA LYS A 131 -3.10 -2.38 2.54
C LYS A 131 -2.76 -0.97 3.01
N ALA A 132 -2.67 -0.01 2.11
CA ALA A 132 -2.45 1.40 2.44
C ALA A 132 -3.59 1.96 3.29
N VAL A 133 -4.86 1.76 2.88
CA VAL A 133 -6.03 2.24 3.63
C VAL A 133 -6.11 1.61 5.02
N LYS A 134 -5.90 0.30 5.14
CA LYS A 134 -5.89 -0.37 6.46
C LYS A 134 -4.79 0.14 7.37
N CYS A 135 -3.60 0.35 6.83
CA CYS A 135 -2.49 0.92 7.57
C CYS A 135 -2.80 2.36 8.02
N ALA A 136 -3.43 3.18 7.18
CA ALA A 136 -3.83 4.55 7.49
C ALA A 136 -4.90 4.58 8.59
N LEU A 137 -5.94 3.75 8.49
CA LEU A 137 -6.98 3.63 9.52
C LEU A 137 -6.40 3.18 10.87
N TRP A 138 -5.50 2.19 10.87
CA TRP A 138 -4.82 1.76 12.08
C TRP A 138 -3.95 2.88 12.66
N LEU A 139 -3.19 3.59 11.83
CA LEU A 139 -2.33 4.68 12.26
C LEU A 139 -3.14 5.82 12.89
N ASP A 140 -4.30 6.16 12.30
CA ASP A 140 -5.20 7.18 12.85
C ASP A 140 -5.61 6.85 14.29
N THR A 141 -5.89 5.59 14.63
CA THR A 141 -6.23 5.20 16.02
C THR A 141 -5.11 5.48 17.04
N ILE A 142 -3.87 5.65 16.58
CA ILE A 142 -2.71 5.95 17.43
C ILE A 142 -2.49 7.46 17.54
N ILE A 143 -2.62 8.18 16.40
CA ILE A 143 -2.20 9.58 16.32
C ILE A 143 -3.32 10.57 16.62
N GLU A 144 -4.59 10.13 16.64
CA GLU A 144 -5.74 10.98 16.96
C GLU A 144 -5.67 11.56 18.39
N GLU A 145 -5.09 10.84 19.37
CA GLU A 145 -4.89 11.34 20.72
C GLU A 145 -3.98 12.58 20.78
N TYR A 146 -3.14 12.78 19.76
CA TYR A 146 -2.29 13.96 19.60
C TYR A 146 -2.94 15.06 18.75
N GLY A 147 -4.19 14.85 18.29
CA GLY A 147 -4.89 15.76 17.38
C GLY A 147 -4.31 15.74 15.96
N LEU A 148 -3.69 14.63 15.57
CA LEU A 148 -3.13 14.38 14.24
C LEU A 148 -3.98 13.34 13.51
N ARG A 149 -3.86 13.31 12.19
CA ARG A 149 -4.48 12.29 11.33
C ARG A 149 -3.59 11.99 10.13
N VAL A 150 -3.81 10.85 9.49
CA VAL A 150 -3.22 10.59 8.18
C VAL A 150 -3.88 11.51 7.16
N GLU A 151 -3.07 12.32 6.47
CA GLU A 151 -3.60 13.28 5.50
C GLU A 151 -3.72 12.68 4.10
N GLU A 152 -2.73 11.92 3.68
CA GLU A 152 -2.61 11.47 2.30
C GLU A 152 -2.25 9.98 2.21
N ILE A 153 -2.89 9.31 1.26
CA ILE A 153 -2.48 7.98 0.79
C ILE A 153 -1.89 8.14 -0.60
N HIS A 154 -0.64 7.72 -0.77
CA HIS A 154 0.08 7.80 -2.03
C HIS A 154 0.00 6.48 -2.79
N GLU A 155 -0.50 6.55 -4.03
CA GLU A 155 -0.67 5.39 -4.92
C GLU A 155 0.19 5.52 -6.17
N ASP A 156 0.93 4.45 -6.51
CA ASP A 156 1.81 4.42 -7.69
C ASP A 156 1.02 4.18 -9.01
N ILE A 157 -0.10 4.89 -9.16
CA ILE A 157 -0.98 4.79 -10.32
C ILE A 157 -0.77 5.99 -11.23
N ASN A 158 -0.60 5.71 -12.54
CA ASN A 158 -0.45 6.76 -13.53
C ASN A 158 -1.81 7.17 -14.10
N SER A 159 -2.08 8.48 -14.14
CA SER A 159 -3.30 9.05 -14.74
C SER A 159 -3.36 8.93 -16.28
N ASN A 160 -2.25 8.62 -16.94
CA ASN A 160 -2.21 8.48 -18.38
C ASN A 160 -2.84 7.15 -18.83
N LYS A 161 -3.86 7.23 -19.70
CA LYS A 161 -4.62 6.10 -20.27
C LYS A 161 -3.78 5.06 -21.03
N LYS A 162 -2.53 5.38 -21.40
CA LYS A 162 -1.61 4.43 -22.03
C LYS A 162 -1.18 3.30 -21.07
N TYR A 163 -1.27 3.52 -19.77
CA TYR A 163 -0.88 2.54 -18.77
C TYR A 163 -2.08 1.71 -18.31
N ARG A 164 -1.88 0.40 -18.21
CA ARG A 164 -2.92 -0.57 -17.77
C ARG A 164 -3.43 -0.30 -16.35
N SER A 165 -2.64 0.37 -15.52
CA SER A 165 -3.03 0.77 -14.17
C SER A 165 -4.14 1.82 -14.16
N ASN A 166 -4.33 2.57 -15.25
CA ASN A 166 -5.36 3.60 -15.34
C ASN A 166 -6.79 3.03 -15.25
N ASP A 167 -7.01 1.78 -15.66
CA ASP A 167 -8.32 1.14 -15.59
C ASP A 167 -8.86 1.05 -14.15
N MET A 168 -7.97 1.01 -13.16
CA MET A 168 -8.31 0.94 -11.74
C MET A 168 -8.34 2.30 -11.04
N LEU A 169 -7.87 3.35 -11.71
CA LEU A 169 -7.66 4.67 -11.10
C LEU A 169 -8.91 5.22 -10.40
N LYS A 170 -10.05 5.24 -11.11
CA LYS A 170 -11.30 5.79 -10.56
C LYS A 170 -11.80 5.01 -9.34
N SER A 171 -11.68 3.68 -9.40
CA SER A 171 -12.13 2.81 -8.30
C SER A 171 -11.26 2.99 -7.06
N ILE A 172 -9.94 3.08 -7.24
CA ILE A 172 -8.98 3.24 -6.14
C ILE A 172 -9.11 4.63 -5.52
N VAL A 173 -9.12 5.69 -6.32
CA VAL A 173 -9.32 7.06 -5.86
C VAL A 173 -10.65 7.19 -5.10
N GLY A 174 -11.75 6.73 -5.70
CA GLY A 174 -13.07 6.79 -5.05
C GLY A 174 -13.15 5.99 -3.75
N TYR A 175 -12.46 4.85 -3.66
CA TYR A 175 -12.39 4.07 -2.42
C TYR A 175 -11.63 4.80 -1.31
N ILE A 176 -10.46 5.38 -1.61
CA ILE A 176 -9.65 6.14 -0.64
C ILE A 176 -10.43 7.36 -0.14
N GLU A 177 -11.09 8.11 -1.05
CA GLU A 177 -11.92 9.27 -0.71
C GLU A 177 -13.14 8.86 0.13
N ALA A 178 -13.81 7.76 -0.19
CA ALA A 178 -14.96 7.25 0.55
C ALA A 178 -14.61 6.85 2.00
N VAL A 179 -13.38 6.44 2.25
CA VAL A 179 -12.87 6.13 3.60
C VAL A 179 -12.43 7.41 4.35
N GLY A 180 -12.30 8.55 3.66
CA GLY A 180 -12.00 9.85 4.26
C GLY A 180 -10.54 10.31 4.15
N PHE A 181 -9.72 9.63 3.34
CA PHE A 181 -8.35 10.03 3.07
C PHE A 181 -8.24 10.78 1.73
N LYS A 182 -7.16 11.56 1.57
CA LYS A 182 -6.84 12.24 0.33
C LYS A 182 -5.92 11.35 -0.53
N PRO A 183 -6.37 10.86 -1.70
CA PRO A 183 -5.51 10.11 -2.60
C PRO A 183 -4.54 11.03 -3.33
N ILE A 184 -3.29 10.65 -3.38
CA ILE A 184 -2.25 11.28 -4.19
C ILE A 184 -1.73 10.26 -5.18
N ILE A 185 -1.82 10.57 -6.47
CA ILE A 185 -1.37 9.70 -7.57
C ILE A 185 -0.16 10.29 -8.28
N LYS A 186 0.49 9.51 -9.15
CA LYS A 186 1.58 10.00 -10.01
C LYS A 186 1.16 11.24 -10.82
N PRO A 187 2.07 12.25 -10.99
CA PRO A 187 3.49 12.25 -10.56
C PRO A 187 3.73 12.65 -9.11
N ASN A 188 2.70 13.00 -8.34
CA ASN A 188 2.85 13.59 -7.01
C ASN A 188 2.98 12.54 -5.87
N ALA A 189 2.76 11.26 -6.16
CA ALA A 189 2.84 10.16 -5.20
C ALA A 189 4.29 9.72 -4.91
N TRP A 190 5.13 10.64 -4.40
CA TRP A 190 6.56 10.41 -4.22
C TRP A 190 6.89 9.31 -3.19
N VAL A 191 6.06 9.12 -2.16
CA VAL A 191 6.30 8.07 -1.16
C VAL A 191 6.18 6.69 -1.81
N ALA A 192 5.14 6.46 -2.60
CA ALA A 192 4.94 5.20 -3.31
C ALA A 192 6.05 4.96 -4.35
N SER A 193 6.31 5.94 -5.22
CA SER A 193 7.23 5.79 -6.34
C SER A 193 8.72 5.80 -5.96
N THR A 194 9.08 6.33 -4.77
CA THR A 194 10.49 6.45 -4.37
C THR A 194 10.83 5.54 -3.20
N ILE A 195 10.03 5.57 -2.13
CA ILE A 195 10.35 4.85 -0.91
C ILE A 195 9.85 3.40 -1.01
N ALA A 196 8.55 3.20 -1.25
CA ALA A 196 7.98 1.86 -1.28
C ALA A 196 8.58 1.03 -2.42
N ASP A 197 8.68 1.56 -3.65
CA ASP A 197 9.32 0.87 -4.79
C ASP A 197 10.77 0.42 -4.48
N SER A 198 11.56 1.27 -3.80
CA SER A 198 12.94 0.92 -3.44
C SER A 198 13.04 -0.27 -2.46
N LYS A 199 11.98 -0.58 -1.72
CA LYS A 199 11.93 -1.64 -0.71
C LYS A 199 11.25 -2.92 -1.22
N THR A 200 10.65 -2.90 -2.41
CA THR A 200 10.08 -4.09 -3.07
C THR A 200 11.15 -4.95 -3.77
N LYS A 201 12.31 -4.38 -4.05
CA LYS A 201 13.45 -5.01 -4.77
C LYS A 201 14.24 -5.98 -3.94
#